data_e100f131fa8297ed1d5aa0ce59ad89ef
#
_entry.id   e100f131fa8297ed1d5aa0ce59ad89ef
#
_cell.length_a   1.000
_cell.length_b   1.000
_cell.length_c   1.000
_cell.angle_alpha   90.00
_cell.angle_beta   90.00
_cell.angle_gamma   90.00
#
_symmetry.space_group_name_H-M   'P 1'
#
loop_
_entity.id
_entity.type
_entity.pdbx_description
1 polymer ?
#
loop_
_entity_poly.entity_id
_entity_poly.type
_entity_poly.pdbx_seq_one_letter_code
_entity_poly.pdbx_strand_id
1 'polypeptide(L)'
;MDIVGIGTDIVECVRIGQMIEKHGELFLQRVFTPRELSYCQGRKNATEHFAGRWAAKEAILKCLGTGWKNGISWTDMEVRNNFDGAPQVFLAGVAKERAQQLRISDLWLTISHCRAYATAYALAVSGTTTRVLE
;
A
#
# COMPACT_ATOMS: atom_id res chain seq x y z
N MET A 1 -3.15 20.17 -12.45
CA MET A 1 -2.81 18.87 -11.80
C MET A 1 -1.49 18.36 -12.34
N ASP A 2 -0.54 18.08 -11.46
CA ASP A 2 0.77 17.58 -11.85
C ASP A 2 1.00 16.19 -11.26
N ILE A 3 1.73 15.38 -11.99
CA ILE A 3 2.18 14.08 -11.47
C ILE A 3 3.41 14.35 -10.60
N VAL A 4 3.33 13.97 -9.33
CA VAL A 4 4.42 14.15 -8.36
C VAL A 4 5.30 12.92 -8.30
N GLY A 5 4.71 11.75 -8.39
CA GLY A 5 5.46 10.51 -8.32
C GLY A 5 4.69 9.33 -8.87
N ILE A 6 5.43 8.34 -9.27
CA ILE A 6 4.88 7.06 -9.73
C ILE A 6 5.69 5.95 -9.08
N GLY A 7 5.01 4.89 -8.68
CA GLY A 7 5.67 3.74 -8.07
C GLY A 7 5.07 2.45 -8.54
N THR A 8 5.88 1.44 -8.67
CA THR A 8 5.44 0.10 -8.98
C THR A 8 6.25 -0.90 -8.15
N ASP A 9 5.63 -2.01 -7.85
CA ASP A 9 6.31 -3.11 -7.17
C ASP A 9 5.72 -4.44 -7.62
N ILE A 10 6.54 -5.47 -7.57
CA ILE A 10 6.14 -6.85 -7.81
C ILE A 10 6.79 -7.71 -6.75
N VAL A 11 6.03 -8.64 -6.20
CA VAL A 11 6.54 -9.57 -5.18
C VAL A 11 6.01 -10.98 -5.45
N GLU A 12 6.85 -11.96 -5.17
CA GLU A 12 6.41 -13.36 -5.21
C GLU A 12 5.59 -13.66 -3.96
N CYS A 13 4.39 -14.20 -4.15
CA CYS A 13 3.52 -14.54 -3.01
C CYS A 13 4.17 -15.54 -2.07
N VAL A 14 4.97 -16.46 -2.59
CA VAL A 14 5.66 -17.45 -1.77
C VAL A 14 6.62 -16.80 -0.77
N ARG A 15 7.25 -15.68 -1.13
CA ARG A 15 8.15 -14.97 -0.21
C ARG A 15 7.38 -14.37 0.96
N ILE A 16 6.21 -13.81 0.69
CA ILE A 16 5.38 -13.27 1.77
C ILE A 16 4.87 -14.40 2.66
N GLY A 17 4.47 -15.52 2.08
CA GLY A 17 4.08 -16.70 2.85
C GLY A 17 5.18 -17.21 3.76
N GLN A 18 6.42 -17.22 3.27
CA GLN A 18 7.58 -17.61 4.06
C GLN A 18 7.85 -16.67 5.22
N MET A 19 7.68 -15.35 5.00
CA MET A 19 7.83 -14.34 6.05
C MET A 19 6.79 -14.53 7.15
N ILE A 20 5.53 -14.78 6.74
CA ILE A 20 4.45 -15.04 7.70
C ILE A 20 4.72 -16.32 8.49
N GLU A 21 5.14 -17.39 7.83
CA GLU A 21 5.44 -18.66 8.47
C GLU A 21 6.61 -18.53 9.45
N LYS A 22 7.67 -17.83 9.04
CA LYS A 22 8.88 -17.70 9.85
C LYS A 22 8.72 -16.74 11.04
N HIS A 23 8.03 -15.63 10.86
CA HIS A 23 7.96 -14.56 11.86
C HIS A 23 6.58 -14.33 12.46
N GLY A 24 5.53 -14.90 11.86
CA GLY A 24 4.17 -14.86 12.41
C GLY A 24 3.67 -13.47 12.71
N GLU A 25 3.12 -13.30 13.90
CA GLU A 25 2.51 -12.04 14.34
C GLU A 25 3.47 -10.86 14.34
N LEU A 26 4.76 -11.10 14.59
CA LEU A 26 5.75 -10.01 14.54
C LEU A 26 5.81 -9.36 13.16
N PHE A 27 5.84 -10.17 12.11
CA PHE A 27 5.84 -9.68 10.74
C PHE A 27 4.51 -9.01 10.42
N LEU A 28 3.42 -9.70 10.70
CA LEU A 28 2.08 -9.21 10.35
C LEU A 28 1.77 -7.86 10.99
N GLN A 29 2.03 -7.72 12.29
CA GLN A 29 1.74 -6.48 13.02
C GLN A 29 2.68 -5.35 12.67
N ARG A 30 3.90 -5.65 12.24
CA ARG A 30 4.85 -4.63 11.81
C ARG A 30 4.45 -4.01 10.48
N VAL A 31 3.93 -4.82 9.56
CA VAL A 31 3.67 -4.40 8.17
C VAL A 31 2.24 -3.95 7.96
N PHE A 32 1.28 -4.61 8.59
CA PHE A 32 -0.13 -4.42 8.29
C PHE A 32 -0.89 -3.83 9.47
N THR A 33 -1.82 -2.93 9.18
CA THR A 33 -2.70 -2.35 10.19
C THR A 33 -3.74 -3.38 10.64
N PRO A 34 -4.39 -3.19 11.80
CA PRO A 34 -5.46 -4.11 12.23
C PRO A 34 -6.56 -4.29 11.19
N ARG A 35 -6.91 -3.21 10.48
CA ARG A 35 -7.92 -3.28 9.42
C ARG A 35 -7.46 -4.15 8.25
N GLU A 36 -6.20 -4.01 7.85
CA GLU A 36 -5.62 -4.83 6.79
C GLU A 36 -5.52 -6.29 7.19
N LEU A 37 -5.13 -6.55 8.44
CA LEU A 37 -5.08 -7.92 8.98
C LEU A 37 -6.45 -8.58 8.92
N SER A 38 -7.47 -7.87 9.37
CA SER A 38 -8.84 -8.37 9.37
C SER A 38 -9.32 -8.70 7.95
N TYR A 39 -9.05 -7.81 7.01
CA TYR A 39 -9.43 -8.01 5.62
C TYR A 39 -8.74 -9.25 5.02
N CYS A 40 -7.42 -9.34 5.16
CA CYS A 40 -6.65 -10.41 4.51
C CYS A 40 -6.87 -11.78 5.15
N GLN A 41 -6.91 -11.84 6.48
CA GLN A 41 -7.05 -13.10 7.21
C GLN A 41 -8.40 -13.78 6.94
N GLY A 42 -9.43 -13.00 6.61
CA GLY A 42 -10.74 -13.54 6.30
C GLY A 42 -10.88 -14.10 4.89
N ARG A 43 -9.84 -13.97 4.06
CA ARG A 43 -9.90 -14.36 2.65
C ARG A 43 -9.33 -15.75 2.44
N LYS A 44 -9.92 -16.48 1.48
CA LYS A 44 -9.48 -17.83 1.12
C LYS A 44 -8.01 -17.85 0.68
N ASN A 45 -7.59 -16.84 -0.08
CA ASN A 45 -6.22 -16.71 -0.57
C ASN A 45 -5.50 -15.62 0.22
N ALA A 46 -5.44 -15.76 1.54
CA ALA A 46 -4.93 -14.74 2.43
C ALA A 46 -3.52 -14.25 2.03
N THR A 47 -2.62 -15.17 1.71
CA THR A 47 -1.24 -14.82 1.35
C THR A 47 -1.18 -13.92 0.13
N GLU A 48 -2.01 -14.17 -0.88
CA GLU A 48 -2.07 -13.31 -2.07
C GLU A 48 -2.52 -11.89 -1.71
N HIS A 49 -3.49 -11.77 -0.81
CA HIS A 49 -3.99 -10.47 -0.37
C HIS A 49 -2.95 -9.72 0.46
N PHE A 50 -2.21 -10.43 1.33
CA PHE A 50 -1.09 -9.83 2.05
C PHE A 50 0.01 -9.37 1.08
N ALA A 51 0.33 -10.20 0.10
CA ALA A 51 1.33 -9.84 -0.91
C ALA A 51 0.91 -8.60 -1.71
N GLY A 52 -0.36 -8.50 -2.07
CA GLY A 52 -0.89 -7.33 -2.76
C GLY A 52 -0.74 -6.05 -1.94
N ARG A 53 -1.01 -6.11 -0.66
CA ARG A 53 -0.84 -4.95 0.23
C ARG A 53 0.63 -4.61 0.46
N TRP A 54 1.48 -5.62 0.57
CA TRP A 54 2.92 -5.41 0.62
C TRP A 54 3.41 -4.64 -0.60
N ALA A 55 3.07 -5.12 -1.80
CA ALA A 55 3.45 -4.48 -3.05
C ALA A 55 2.89 -3.05 -3.15
N ALA A 56 1.66 -2.85 -2.68
CA ALA A 56 1.04 -1.52 -2.64
C ALA A 56 1.84 -0.55 -1.79
N LYS A 57 2.26 -0.96 -0.60
CA LYS A 57 3.05 -0.11 0.31
C LYS A 57 4.41 0.23 -0.27
N GLU A 58 5.06 -0.74 -0.92
CA GLU A 58 6.32 -0.49 -1.63
C GLU A 58 6.14 0.50 -2.78
N ALA A 59 5.06 0.35 -3.55
CA ALA A 59 4.77 1.27 -4.65
C ALA A 59 4.49 2.69 -4.15
N ILE A 60 3.72 2.83 -3.07
CA ILE A 60 3.43 4.12 -2.44
C ILE A 60 4.72 4.77 -1.96
N LEU A 61 5.58 3.99 -1.33
CA LEU A 61 6.87 4.48 -0.82
C LEU A 61 7.73 5.07 -1.95
N LYS A 62 7.72 4.42 -3.12
CA LYS A 62 8.41 4.94 -4.29
C LYS A 62 7.82 6.28 -4.76
N CYS A 63 6.50 6.44 -4.69
CA CYS A 63 5.86 7.73 -4.99
C CYS A 63 6.33 8.84 -4.05
N LEU A 64 6.57 8.51 -2.77
CA LEU A 64 7.02 9.47 -1.77
C LEU A 64 8.51 9.80 -1.90
N GLY A 65 9.27 8.97 -2.62
CA GLY A 65 10.65 9.28 -3.01
C GLY A 65 11.69 9.18 -1.91
N THR A 66 11.35 8.64 -0.74
CA THR A 66 12.28 8.60 0.40
C THR A 66 12.81 7.22 0.74
N GLY A 67 12.20 6.16 0.23
CA GLY A 67 12.46 4.81 0.72
C GLY A 67 12.09 4.70 2.20
N TRP A 68 12.62 3.69 2.87
CA TRP A 68 12.37 3.46 4.30
C TRP A 68 13.24 4.32 5.22
N LYS A 69 14.05 5.18 4.66
CA LYS A 69 14.84 6.17 5.40
C LYS A 69 13.87 7.23 5.94
N ASN A 70 14.25 7.99 6.91
CA ASN A 70 13.47 9.12 7.43
C ASN A 70 12.26 8.74 8.29
N GLY A 71 12.17 7.50 8.76
CA GLY A 71 11.22 7.15 9.78
C GLY A 71 9.81 6.77 9.34
N ILE A 72 9.60 6.52 8.06
CA ILE A 72 8.30 6.02 7.60
C ILE A 72 8.12 4.59 8.07
N SER A 73 6.98 4.32 8.72
CA SER A 73 6.59 2.98 9.14
C SER A 73 5.63 2.35 8.14
N TRP A 74 5.66 1.03 8.03
CA TRP A 74 4.73 0.30 7.18
C TRP A 74 3.27 0.65 7.49
N THR A 75 2.93 0.78 8.77
CA THR A 75 1.57 1.05 9.21
C THR A 75 1.17 2.52 9.06
N ASP A 76 2.09 3.39 8.64
CA ASP A 76 1.74 4.76 8.22
C ASP A 76 0.93 4.77 6.93
N MET A 77 0.96 3.68 6.19
CA MET A 77 0.21 3.51 4.95
C MET A 77 -0.82 2.41 5.14
N GLU A 78 -2.08 2.72 4.92
CA GLU A 78 -3.14 1.73 5.03
C GLU A 78 -3.91 1.64 3.74
N VAL A 79 -4.10 0.42 3.26
CA VAL A 79 -4.88 0.15 2.06
C VAL A 79 -6.25 -0.36 2.49
N ARG A 80 -7.29 0.33 2.05
CA ARG A 80 -8.68 -0.07 2.27
C ARG A 80 -9.35 -0.26 0.93
N ASN A 81 -10.24 -1.24 0.86
CA ASN A 81 -11.06 -1.41 -0.33
C ASN A 81 -12.34 -0.59 -0.14
N ASN A 82 -12.72 0.17 -1.17
CA ASN A 82 -13.99 0.88 -1.13
C ASN A 82 -15.14 -0.10 -1.37
N PHE A 83 -16.36 0.42 -1.40
CA PHE A 83 -17.56 -0.39 -1.58
C PHE A 83 -17.52 -1.24 -2.86
N ASP A 84 -16.90 -0.71 -3.92
CA ASP A 84 -16.79 -1.41 -5.21
C ASP A 84 -15.56 -2.34 -5.28
N GLY A 85 -14.81 -2.46 -4.19
CA GLY A 85 -13.62 -3.31 -4.15
C GLY A 85 -12.34 -2.64 -4.60
N ALA A 86 -12.38 -1.38 -5.04
CA ALA A 86 -11.18 -0.67 -5.46
C ALA A 86 -10.33 -0.25 -4.26
N PRO A 87 -9.00 -0.38 -4.36
CA PRO A 87 -8.13 0.00 -3.24
C PRO A 87 -8.04 1.52 -3.10
N GLN A 88 -7.99 1.97 -1.85
CA GLN A 88 -7.79 3.36 -1.48
C GLN A 88 -6.65 3.44 -0.47
N VAL A 89 -5.91 4.54 -0.49
CA VAL A 89 -4.75 4.75 0.38
C VAL A 89 -5.09 5.78 1.44
N PHE A 90 -4.77 5.44 2.69
CA PHE A 90 -4.88 6.36 3.83
C PHE A 90 -3.49 6.48 4.45
N LEU A 91 -3.02 7.72 4.59
CA LEU A 91 -1.69 8.00 5.14
C LEU A 91 -1.80 8.58 6.54
N ALA A 92 -0.83 8.24 7.37
CA ALA A 92 -0.69 8.76 8.73
C ALA A 92 0.80 9.00 9.01
N GLY A 93 1.10 9.59 10.15
CA GLY A 93 2.46 9.74 10.65
C GLY A 93 3.41 10.40 9.66
N VAL A 94 4.62 9.88 9.61
CA VAL A 94 5.69 10.44 8.76
C VAL A 94 5.36 10.36 7.28
N ALA A 95 4.68 9.31 6.85
CA ALA A 95 4.26 9.18 5.45
C ALA A 95 3.31 10.31 5.05
N LYS A 96 2.37 10.66 5.95
CA LYS A 96 1.44 11.77 5.71
C LYS A 96 2.18 13.11 5.65
N GLU A 97 3.13 13.32 6.55
CA GLU A 97 3.96 14.54 6.55
C GLU A 97 4.74 14.67 5.24
N ARG A 98 5.32 13.58 4.78
CA ARG A 98 6.06 13.58 3.52
C ARG A 98 5.16 13.90 2.33
N ALA A 99 3.97 13.33 2.29
CA ALA A 99 2.99 13.63 1.25
C ALA A 99 2.61 15.10 1.24
N GLN A 100 2.44 15.70 2.42
CA GLN A 100 2.14 17.12 2.56
C GLN A 100 3.29 17.99 2.05
N GLN A 101 4.54 17.63 2.36
CA GLN A 101 5.72 18.34 1.85
C GLN A 101 5.77 18.33 0.32
N LEU A 102 5.38 17.22 -0.28
CA LEU A 102 5.35 17.06 -1.74
C LEU A 102 4.09 17.66 -2.37
N ARG A 103 3.17 18.17 -1.56
CA ARG A 103 1.88 18.74 -2.01
C ARG A 103 1.03 17.73 -2.76
N ILE A 104 1.09 16.48 -2.33
CA ILE A 104 0.26 15.42 -2.90
C ILE A 104 -1.19 15.64 -2.45
N SER A 105 -2.10 15.78 -3.41
CA SER A 105 -3.53 15.92 -3.16
C SER A 105 -4.25 14.58 -3.23
N ASP A 106 -3.79 13.67 -4.09
CA ASP A 106 -4.38 12.35 -4.28
C ASP A 106 -3.32 11.31 -4.53
N LEU A 107 -3.58 10.11 -4.02
CA LEU A 107 -2.79 8.92 -4.29
C LEU A 107 -3.72 7.87 -4.90
N TRP A 108 -3.41 7.49 -6.12
CA TRP A 108 -4.16 6.46 -6.83
C TRP A 108 -3.41 5.15 -6.75
N LEU A 109 -4.12 4.07 -6.54
CA LEU A 109 -3.52 2.76 -6.36
C LEU A 109 -4.30 1.71 -7.14
N THR A 110 -3.57 0.81 -7.79
CA THR A 110 -4.14 -0.41 -8.34
C THR A 110 -3.29 -1.59 -7.94
N ILE A 111 -3.92 -2.72 -7.69
CA ILE A 111 -3.27 -3.96 -7.24
C ILE A 111 -3.77 -5.09 -8.13
N SER A 112 -2.86 -5.92 -8.57
CA SER A 112 -3.19 -7.16 -9.28
C SER A 112 -2.42 -8.31 -8.65
N HIS A 113 -3.07 -9.46 -8.56
CA HIS A 113 -2.38 -10.63 -8.03
C HIS A 113 -2.89 -11.90 -8.68
N CYS A 114 -2.04 -12.89 -8.65
CA CYS A 114 -2.36 -14.25 -9.03
C CYS A 114 -1.72 -15.16 -7.98
N ARG A 115 -1.74 -16.45 -8.21
CA ARG A 115 -1.16 -17.39 -7.25
C ARG A 115 0.32 -17.12 -7.00
N ALA A 116 1.07 -16.76 -8.04
CA ALA A 116 2.53 -16.62 -7.94
C ALA A 116 3.00 -15.22 -7.57
N TYR A 117 2.31 -14.17 -8.03
CA TYR A 117 2.80 -12.81 -7.91
C TYR A 117 1.70 -11.84 -7.49
N ALA A 118 2.13 -10.78 -6.81
CA ALA A 118 1.31 -9.60 -6.61
C ALA A 118 2.05 -8.39 -7.14
N THR A 119 1.33 -7.48 -7.78
CA THR A 119 1.87 -6.23 -8.30
C THR A 119 1.03 -5.07 -7.84
N ALA A 120 1.62 -3.90 -7.76
CA ALA A 120 0.91 -2.68 -7.47
C ALA A 120 1.50 -1.52 -8.24
N TYR A 121 0.65 -0.56 -8.58
CA TYR A 121 1.04 0.71 -9.17
C TYR A 121 0.42 1.82 -8.35
N ALA A 122 1.22 2.82 -8.01
CA ALA A 122 0.76 4.01 -7.30
C ALA A 122 1.09 5.24 -8.11
N LEU A 123 0.19 6.21 -8.09
CA LEU A 123 0.33 7.48 -8.78
C LEU A 123 -0.01 8.60 -7.80
N ALA A 124 0.94 9.48 -7.55
CA ALA A 124 0.75 10.63 -6.69
C ALA A 124 0.59 11.89 -7.55
N VAL A 125 -0.45 12.65 -7.29
CA VAL A 125 -0.73 13.90 -8.02
C VAL A 125 -0.86 15.05 -7.06
N SER A 126 -0.55 16.26 -7.54
CA SER A 126 -0.74 17.50 -6.82
C SER A 126 -1.78 18.36 -7.53
N GLY A 127 -2.32 19.35 -6.80
CA GLY A 127 -3.29 20.27 -7.34
C GLY A 127 -4.71 19.91 -6.93
N THR A 128 -5.65 20.78 -7.28
CA THR A 128 -7.05 20.58 -6.95
C THR A 128 -7.63 19.57 -7.93
N THR A 129 -7.79 18.33 -7.45
CA THR A 129 -8.44 17.31 -8.26
C THR A 129 -9.84 17.12 -7.74
N THR A 130 -10.81 17.39 -8.57
CA THR A 130 -12.19 17.05 -8.24
C THR A 130 -12.47 15.70 -8.85
N ARG A 131 -12.61 14.70 -8.00
CA ARG A 131 -13.06 13.40 -8.46
C ARG A 131 -14.53 13.49 -8.80
N VAL A 132 -14.87 13.04 -9.99
CA VAL A 132 -16.26 13.14 -10.48
C VAL A 132 -17.24 12.41 -9.56
N LEU A 133 -16.75 11.43 -8.81
CA LEU A 133 -17.58 10.59 -7.93
C LEU A 133 -17.59 11.02 -6.47
N GLU A 134 -17.00 12.12 -6.16
CA GLU A 134 -17.03 12.67 -4.81
C GLU A 134 -18.35 13.33 -4.50
#